data_6a8a7470c528773caf4ce043168d4e85
#
_entry.id   6a8a7470c528773caf4ce043168d4e85
#
_cell.length_a   1.000
_cell.length_b   1.000
_cell.length_c   1.000
_cell.angle_alpha   90.00
_cell.angle_beta   90.00
_cell.angle_gamma   90.00
#
_symmetry.space_group_name_H-M   'P 1'
#
loop_
_entity.id
_entity.type
_entity.pdbx_description
1 polymer ?
#
loop_
_entity_poly.entity_id
_entity_poly.type
_entity_poly.pdbx_seq_one_letter_code
_entity_poly.pdbx_strand_id
1 'polypeptide(L)'
;IEDIEVGDIVLSYNTKTTSFEQKKVTELFVHDEDKTLIINDTLECTLNHPFFRDDEWVHAEELKVGDKILKVDGEYHEITKIETSEETKTVYNFEVEDTHCYFAEGYLAHNKCFTGDTMITLADGTYHKIKHIELGAKIKTYNKEKGKLQNSVVLEVVKVLHDNVVKYKFDDNTEIKATDDHPFYVNGELKAPLEVGDIVQNDDLNTIKVISVDKIDGLVETYNINKTSNGNNYFANRVLVSDESETE
;
A
#
# COMPACT_ATOMS: atom_id res chain seq x y z
N ILE A 1 16.20 8.66 9.51
CA ILE A 1 15.09 8.93 8.57
C ILE A 1 14.49 10.33 8.84
N GLU A 2 14.37 10.76 10.08
CA GLU A 2 13.82 12.08 10.46
C GLU A 2 14.59 13.29 9.88
N ASP A 3 15.85 13.13 9.49
CA ASP A 3 16.70 14.17 8.90
C ASP A 3 16.65 14.21 7.34
N ILE A 4 15.86 13.33 6.73
CA ILE A 4 15.71 13.30 5.26
C ILE A 4 14.86 14.49 4.79
N GLU A 5 15.32 15.17 3.74
CA GLU A 5 14.64 16.32 3.12
C GLU A 5 14.25 16.02 1.65
N VAL A 6 13.19 16.69 1.18
CA VAL A 6 12.83 16.67 -0.24
C VAL A 6 14.00 17.21 -1.07
N GLY A 7 14.45 16.41 -2.01
CA GLY A 7 15.61 16.71 -2.84
C GLY A 7 16.88 15.92 -2.51
N ASP A 8 16.91 15.24 -1.37
CA ASP A 8 18.00 14.35 -1.01
C ASP A 8 18.13 13.19 -2.01
N ILE A 9 19.35 12.69 -2.16
CA ILE A 9 19.64 11.53 -2.99
C ILE A 9 19.83 10.32 -2.08
N VAL A 10 18.97 9.34 -2.25
CA VAL A 10 19.00 8.09 -1.48
C VAL A 10 19.31 6.89 -2.38
N LEU A 11 19.79 5.82 -1.76
CA LEU A 11 19.95 4.54 -2.46
C LEU A 11 18.59 3.87 -2.57
N SER A 12 18.27 3.44 -3.77
CA SER A 12 17.06 2.71 -4.12
C SER A 12 17.39 1.43 -4.89
N TYR A 13 16.39 0.62 -5.15
CA TYR A 13 16.54 -0.63 -5.88
C TYR A 13 15.44 -0.78 -6.93
N ASN A 14 15.84 -1.01 -8.16
CA ASN A 14 14.92 -1.28 -9.24
C ASN A 14 14.65 -2.79 -9.32
N THR A 15 13.49 -3.24 -8.84
CA THR A 15 13.11 -4.64 -8.80
C THR A 15 12.95 -5.29 -10.18
N LYS A 16 12.68 -4.48 -11.23
CA LYS A 16 12.53 -4.95 -12.64
C LYS A 16 13.88 -5.26 -13.29
N THR A 17 14.89 -4.42 -13.01
CA THR A 17 16.26 -4.57 -13.56
C THR A 17 17.23 -5.21 -12.58
N THR A 18 16.79 -5.47 -11.35
CA THR A 18 17.58 -6.01 -10.24
C THR A 18 18.87 -5.21 -9.98
N SER A 19 18.78 -3.88 -10.02
CA SER A 19 19.93 -2.98 -9.91
C SER A 19 19.74 -1.89 -8.86
N PHE A 20 20.83 -1.55 -8.18
CA PHE A 20 20.86 -0.38 -7.29
C PHE A 20 20.92 0.90 -8.09
N GLU A 21 20.12 1.89 -7.71
CA GLU A 21 20.05 3.19 -8.33
C GLU A 21 20.11 4.29 -7.26
N GLN A 22 20.68 5.44 -7.60
CA GLN A 22 20.59 6.64 -6.76
C GLN A 22 19.40 7.46 -7.24
N LYS A 23 18.45 7.75 -6.36
CA LYS A 23 17.19 8.41 -6.67
C LYS A 23 16.92 9.56 -5.71
N LYS A 24 16.13 10.51 -6.18
CA LYS A 24 15.78 11.72 -5.42
C LYS A 24 14.56 11.48 -4.56
N VAL A 25 14.58 11.97 -3.31
CA VAL A 25 13.40 12.07 -2.46
C VAL A 25 12.48 13.17 -3.00
N THR A 26 11.22 12.82 -3.27
CA THR A 26 10.24 13.74 -3.88
C THR A 26 9.18 14.22 -2.90
N GLU A 27 8.87 13.48 -1.84
CA GLU A 27 7.89 13.82 -0.82
C GLU A 27 8.23 13.19 0.52
N LEU A 28 7.74 13.77 1.64
CA LEU A 28 7.90 13.28 3.01
C LEU A 28 6.55 13.10 3.66
N PHE A 29 6.40 12.01 4.43
CA PHE A 29 5.21 11.68 5.21
C PHE A 29 5.60 11.49 6.67
N VAL A 30 4.88 12.15 7.58
CA VAL A 30 5.12 12.06 9.03
C VAL A 30 3.78 11.97 9.75
N HIS A 31 3.59 10.95 10.57
CA HIS A 31 2.40 10.78 11.40
C HIS A 31 2.70 9.99 12.67
N ASP A 32 1.75 9.92 13.58
CA ASP A 32 1.87 9.13 14.80
C ASP A 32 1.16 7.79 14.63
N GLU A 33 1.83 6.71 15.09
CA GLU A 33 1.31 5.34 15.14
C GLU A 33 1.29 4.81 16.56
N ASP A 34 0.21 4.15 16.95
CA ASP A 34 0.02 3.60 18.29
C ASP A 34 0.60 2.18 18.42
N LYS A 35 1.03 1.60 17.29
CA LYS A 35 1.56 0.25 17.24
C LYS A 35 2.58 0.10 16.11
N THR A 36 3.74 -0.47 16.42
CA THR A 36 4.80 -0.74 15.45
C THR A 36 5.36 -2.15 15.61
N LEU A 37 6.08 -2.64 14.59
CA LEU A 37 6.87 -3.86 14.65
C LEU A 37 8.35 -3.53 14.70
N ILE A 38 9.07 -4.26 15.54
CA ILE A 38 10.54 -4.21 15.64
C ILE A 38 11.08 -5.51 15.05
N ILE A 39 11.78 -5.40 13.92
CA ILE A 39 12.37 -6.53 13.20
C ILE A 39 13.88 -6.56 13.48
N ASN A 40 14.37 -7.71 13.93
CA ASN A 40 15.78 -7.96 14.22
C ASN A 40 16.42 -6.91 15.16
N ASP A 41 15.67 -6.35 16.10
CA ASP A 41 16.09 -5.33 17.08
C ASP A 41 16.57 -4.00 16.47
N THR A 42 16.46 -3.79 15.16
CA THR A 42 17.01 -2.62 14.45
C THR A 42 16.01 -1.84 13.63
N LEU A 43 15.14 -2.53 12.89
CA LEU A 43 14.14 -1.90 12.04
C LEU A 43 12.83 -1.78 12.80
N GLU A 44 12.38 -0.57 13.08
CA GLU A 44 11.06 -0.30 13.59
C GLU A 44 10.19 0.32 12.47
N CYS A 45 9.03 -0.27 12.21
CA CYS A 45 8.15 0.13 11.10
C CYS A 45 6.68 -0.03 11.49
N THR A 46 5.80 0.59 10.72
CA THR A 46 4.36 0.33 10.77
C THR A 46 4.08 -1.08 10.30
N LEU A 47 3.00 -1.69 10.79
CA LEU A 47 2.68 -3.09 10.55
C LEU A 47 2.37 -3.35 9.06
N ASN A 48 1.78 -2.36 8.39
CA ASN A 48 1.43 -2.38 6.97
C ASN A 48 2.60 -2.03 6.02
N HIS A 49 3.77 -1.67 6.55
CA HIS A 49 4.87 -1.23 5.69
C HIS A 49 5.35 -2.37 4.78
N PRO A 50 5.40 -2.16 3.44
CA PRO A 50 5.76 -3.24 2.51
C PRO A 50 7.26 -3.49 2.48
N PHE A 51 7.65 -4.76 2.57
CA PHE A 51 9.02 -5.25 2.42
C PHE A 51 9.14 -6.29 1.31
N PHE A 52 10.32 -6.35 0.68
CA PHE A 52 10.59 -7.28 -0.42
C PHE A 52 11.12 -8.60 0.12
N ARG A 53 10.25 -9.63 0.14
CA ARG A 53 10.50 -10.98 0.63
C ARG A 53 10.40 -12.00 -0.53
N ASP A 54 11.45 -12.76 -0.80
CA ASP A 54 11.44 -13.83 -1.81
C ASP A 54 10.87 -13.39 -3.17
N ASP A 55 11.26 -12.18 -3.65
CA ASP A 55 10.80 -11.53 -4.90
C ASP A 55 9.34 -11.07 -4.91
N GLU A 56 8.68 -10.99 -3.74
CA GLU A 56 7.32 -10.49 -3.57
C GLU A 56 7.25 -9.38 -2.52
N TRP A 57 6.34 -8.40 -2.72
CA TRP A 57 6.05 -7.39 -1.72
C TRP A 57 5.04 -7.93 -0.71
N VAL A 58 5.40 -7.92 0.57
CA VAL A 58 4.56 -8.36 1.70
C VAL A 58 4.54 -7.30 2.79
N HIS A 59 3.44 -7.19 3.52
CA HIS A 59 3.36 -6.29 4.67
C HIS A 59 4.19 -6.80 5.85
N ALA A 60 4.70 -5.88 6.68
CA ALA A 60 5.49 -6.23 7.86
C ALA A 60 4.77 -7.21 8.80
N GLU A 61 3.44 -7.08 8.95
CA GLU A 61 2.60 -7.98 9.76
C GLU A 61 2.52 -9.43 9.26
N GLU A 62 2.70 -9.62 7.95
CA GLU A 62 2.70 -10.96 7.33
C GLU A 62 4.04 -11.66 7.47
N LEU A 63 5.10 -10.91 7.85
CA LEU A 63 6.44 -11.43 8.05
C LEU A 63 6.51 -12.34 9.28
N LYS A 64 7.31 -13.39 9.16
CA LYS A 64 7.54 -14.38 10.22
C LYS A 64 9.03 -14.58 10.45
N VAL A 65 9.38 -15.02 11.64
CA VAL A 65 10.73 -15.52 11.92
C VAL A 65 11.05 -16.67 10.96
N GLY A 66 12.17 -16.57 10.26
CA GLY A 66 12.59 -17.46 9.19
C GLY A 66 12.38 -16.92 7.78
N ASP A 67 11.51 -15.89 7.58
CA ASP A 67 11.38 -15.20 6.30
C ASP A 67 12.67 -14.46 5.95
N LYS A 68 12.88 -14.20 4.65
CA LYS A 68 14.08 -13.52 4.17
C LYS A 68 13.71 -12.25 3.42
N ILE A 69 14.24 -11.12 3.83
CA ILE A 69 14.00 -9.79 3.25
C ILE A 69 15.24 -9.29 2.53
N LEU A 70 15.07 -8.68 1.36
CA LEU A 70 16.17 -8.09 0.59
C LEU A 70 16.78 -6.90 1.34
N LYS A 71 18.13 -6.90 1.44
CA LYS A 71 18.90 -5.81 2.05
C LYS A 71 19.77 -5.07 1.04
N VAL A 72 20.33 -3.97 1.54
CA VAL A 72 21.18 -3.02 0.80
C VAL A 72 22.46 -3.64 0.23
N ASP A 73 22.89 -4.81 0.69
CA ASP A 73 24.00 -5.59 0.14
C ASP A 73 23.61 -6.47 -1.05
N GLY A 74 22.32 -6.46 -1.42
CA GLY A 74 21.77 -7.27 -2.50
C GLY A 74 21.45 -8.72 -2.13
N GLU A 75 21.59 -9.05 -0.84
CA GLU A 75 21.35 -10.40 -0.33
C GLU A 75 20.05 -10.44 0.49
N TYR A 76 19.42 -11.61 0.52
CA TYR A 76 18.25 -11.87 1.37
C TYR A 76 18.68 -12.27 2.78
N HIS A 77 18.31 -11.47 3.77
CA HIS A 77 18.63 -11.68 5.18
C HIS A 77 17.44 -12.23 5.96
N GLU A 78 17.69 -13.26 6.76
CA GLU A 78 16.68 -13.95 7.57
C GLU A 78 16.18 -13.04 8.71
N ILE A 79 14.88 -13.05 8.93
CA ILE A 79 14.25 -12.48 10.11
C ILE A 79 14.42 -13.47 11.27
N THR A 80 15.16 -13.07 12.28
CA THR A 80 15.43 -13.89 13.47
C THR A 80 14.55 -13.52 14.64
N LYS A 81 13.96 -12.31 14.63
CA LYS A 81 13.13 -11.78 15.71
C LYS A 81 12.11 -10.78 15.18
N ILE A 82 10.88 -10.86 15.70
CA ILE A 82 9.83 -9.85 15.51
C ILE A 82 9.20 -9.58 16.88
N GLU A 83 9.08 -8.33 17.25
CA GLU A 83 8.41 -7.86 18.46
C GLU A 83 7.42 -6.75 18.10
N THR A 84 6.31 -6.68 18.84
CA THR A 84 5.34 -5.59 18.71
C THR A 84 5.59 -4.55 19.79
N SER A 85 5.58 -3.28 19.43
CA SER A 85 5.54 -2.15 20.36
C SER A 85 4.15 -1.52 20.33
N GLU A 86 3.55 -1.29 21.50
CA GLU A 86 2.27 -0.60 21.67
C GLU A 86 2.46 0.82 22.22
N GLU A 87 3.63 1.40 21.99
CA GLU A 87 3.93 2.79 22.32
C GLU A 87 3.64 3.68 21.12
N THR A 88 2.86 4.76 21.33
CA THR A 88 2.66 5.79 20.28
C THR A 88 4.00 6.38 19.88
N LYS A 89 4.34 6.29 18.59
CA LYS A 89 5.58 6.81 18.01
C LYS A 89 5.32 7.62 16.76
N THR A 90 6.08 8.68 16.58
CA THR A 90 6.13 9.39 15.30
C THR A 90 6.90 8.52 14.30
N VAL A 91 6.25 8.19 13.20
CA VAL A 91 6.83 7.42 12.09
C VAL A 91 7.05 8.31 10.89
N TYR A 92 8.08 7.97 10.12
CA TYR A 92 8.54 8.72 8.96
C TYR A 92 8.55 7.82 7.74
N ASN A 93 8.05 8.32 6.63
CA ASN A 93 8.12 7.69 5.32
C ASN A 93 8.47 8.74 4.27
N PHE A 94 8.98 8.36 3.11
CA PHE A 94 9.27 9.28 2.02
C PHE A 94 9.12 8.60 0.67
N GLU A 95 8.80 9.42 -0.33
CA GLU A 95 8.68 8.99 -1.71
C GLU A 95 9.99 9.15 -2.44
N VAL A 96 10.29 8.20 -3.32
CA VAL A 96 11.52 8.15 -4.13
C VAL A 96 11.19 8.11 -5.61
N GLU A 97 11.81 8.98 -6.39
CA GLU A 97 11.62 9.14 -7.84
C GLU A 97 11.80 7.81 -8.60
N ASP A 98 10.91 7.48 -9.51
CA ASP A 98 10.89 6.35 -10.44
C ASP A 98 10.79 4.94 -9.83
N THR A 99 11.50 4.66 -8.75
CA THR A 99 11.59 3.31 -8.16
C THR A 99 10.61 3.09 -7.02
N HIS A 100 10.13 4.18 -6.39
CA HIS A 100 9.15 4.19 -5.29
C HIS A 100 9.57 3.33 -4.08
N CYS A 101 10.84 2.93 -4.02
CA CYS A 101 11.40 2.13 -2.95
C CYS A 101 12.74 2.68 -2.44
N TYR A 102 13.04 2.39 -1.20
CA TYR A 102 14.24 2.85 -0.51
C TYR A 102 14.68 1.82 0.54
N PHE A 103 15.85 2.03 1.13
CA PHE A 103 16.35 1.16 2.19
C PHE A 103 16.20 1.84 3.56
N ALA A 104 15.34 1.26 4.42
CA ALA A 104 15.20 1.62 5.83
C ALA A 104 15.97 0.61 6.68
N GLU A 105 16.95 1.06 7.50
CA GLU A 105 17.87 0.17 8.26
C GLU A 105 18.49 -0.93 7.37
N GLY A 106 18.64 -0.60 6.08
CA GLY A 106 19.17 -1.50 5.07
C GLY A 106 18.16 -2.49 4.47
N TYR A 107 16.89 -2.49 4.85
CA TYR A 107 15.83 -3.32 4.28
C TYR A 107 15.06 -2.57 3.21
N LEU A 108 14.72 -3.24 2.08
CA LEU A 108 14.00 -2.63 0.98
C LEU A 108 12.51 -2.46 1.29
N ALA A 109 12.01 -1.23 1.19
CA ALA A 109 10.64 -0.79 1.48
C ALA A 109 10.01 -0.04 0.28
N HIS A 110 8.67 0.07 0.19
CA HIS A 110 7.92 0.60 -0.97
C HIS A 110 6.67 1.43 -0.62
N ASN A 111 6.14 2.21 -1.60
CA ASN A 111 4.87 2.95 -1.55
C ASN A 111 3.93 2.52 -2.68
N LYS A 112 2.57 2.58 -2.47
CA LYS A 112 1.52 2.06 -3.39
C LYS A 112 0.34 3.03 -3.53
N CYS A 113 -0.29 3.15 -4.73
CA CYS A 113 -1.33 4.17 -4.99
C CYS A 113 -2.34 3.84 -6.12
N PHE A 114 -3.41 4.69 -6.22
CA PHE A 114 -4.42 4.73 -7.30
C PHE A 114 -4.35 6.01 -8.12
N THR A 115 -4.85 6.01 -9.36
CA THR A 115 -5.01 7.25 -10.13
C THR A 115 -6.04 8.20 -9.51
N GLY A 116 -5.84 9.51 -9.62
CA GLY A 116 -6.66 10.54 -8.97
C GLY A 116 -8.13 10.59 -9.39
N ASP A 117 -8.53 9.93 -10.49
CA ASP A 117 -9.92 9.78 -10.94
C ASP A 117 -10.63 8.57 -10.33
N THR A 118 -9.93 7.75 -9.53
CA THR A 118 -10.52 6.62 -8.79
C THR A 118 -11.59 7.10 -7.82
N MET A 119 -12.77 6.47 -7.87
CA MET A 119 -13.94 6.86 -7.06
C MET A 119 -13.93 6.09 -5.74
N ILE A 120 -13.93 6.81 -4.63
CA ILE A 120 -14.03 6.25 -3.28
C ILE A 120 -15.50 6.22 -2.86
N THR A 121 -15.96 5.08 -2.34
CA THR A 121 -17.33 4.93 -1.83
C THR A 121 -17.44 5.59 -0.46
N LEU A 122 -18.24 6.66 -0.35
CA LEU A 122 -18.48 7.36 0.90
C LEU A 122 -19.49 6.61 1.81
N ALA A 123 -19.51 6.99 3.08
CA ALA A 123 -20.39 6.36 4.09
C ALA A 123 -21.88 6.47 3.78
N ASP A 124 -22.30 7.52 3.06
CA ASP A 124 -23.68 7.74 2.62
C ASP A 124 -24.04 7.01 1.31
N GLY A 125 -23.09 6.27 0.72
CA GLY A 125 -23.23 5.54 -0.55
C GLY A 125 -22.97 6.37 -1.80
N THR A 126 -22.58 7.63 -1.69
CA THR A 126 -22.12 8.45 -2.82
C THR A 126 -20.64 8.15 -3.14
N TYR A 127 -20.15 8.69 -4.26
CA TYR A 127 -18.79 8.46 -4.74
C TYR A 127 -18.06 9.78 -4.94
N HIS A 128 -16.83 9.90 -4.43
CA HIS A 128 -15.94 11.03 -4.67
C HIS A 128 -14.60 10.56 -5.21
N LYS A 129 -14.00 11.35 -6.11
CA LYS A 129 -12.65 11.08 -6.62
C LYS A 129 -11.64 11.12 -5.49
N ILE A 130 -10.71 10.14 -5.46
CA ILE A 130 -9.69 10.03 -4.41
C ILE A 130 -8.88 11.31 -4.25
N LYS A 131 -8.55 12.01 -5.32
CA LYS A 131 -7.84 13.31 -5.29
C LYS A 131 -8.60 14.46 -4.60
N HIS A 132 -9.87 14.26 -4.27
CA HIS A 132 -10.71 15.23 -3.55
C HIS A 132 -11.14 14.68 -2.17
N ILE A 133 -10.60 13.55 -1.74
CA ILE A 133 -10.81 13.03 -0.40
C ILE A 133 -9.90 13.79 0.56
N GLU A 134 -10.47 14.28 1.64
CA GLU A 134 -9.76 15.04 2.68
C GLU A 134 -9.76 14.27 3.99
N LEU A 135 -8.84 14.62 4.89
CA LEU A 135 -8.81 14.07 6.25
C LEU A 135 -10.16 14.31 6.95
N GLY A 136 -10.64 13.30 7.65
CA GLY A 136 -11.94 13.33 8.32
C GLY A 136 -13.12 12.92 7.43
N ALA A 137 -12.92 12.69 6.13
CA ALA A 137 -13.96 12.16 5.25
C ALA A 137 -14.46 10.81 5.77
N LYS A 138 -15.78 10.59 5.70
CA LYS A 138 -16.40 9.32 6.11
C LYS A 138 -16.57 8.43 4.88
N ILE A 139 -15.91 7.29 4.87
CA ILE A 139 -15.91 6.32 3.79
C ILE A 139 -16.52 4.98 4.21
N LYS A 140 -16.90 4.18 3.25
CA LYS A 140 -17.40 2.83 3.45
C LYS A 140 -16.23 1.85 3.47
N THR A 141 -16.23 0.95 4.46
CA THR A 141 -15.23 -0.11 4.64
C THR A 141 -15.94 -1.46 4.87
N TYR A 142 -15.19 -2.54 4.90
CA TYR A 142 -15.70 -3.89 5.14
C TYR A 142 -15.12 -4.48 6.41
N ASN A 143 -16.01 -4.90 7.32
CA ASN A 143 -15.61 -5.64 8.51
C ASN A 143 -15.57 -7.14 8.19
N LYS A 144 -14.38 -7.70 8.07
CA LYS A 144 -14.15 -9.11 7.69
C LYS A 144 -14.72 -10.08 8.71
N GLU A 145 -14.58 -9.79 10.01
CA GLU A 145 -15.07 -10.69 11.09
C GLU A 145 -16.59 -10.78 11.10
N LYS A 146 -17.26 -9.65 10.87
CA LYS A 146 -18.74 -9.58 10.90
C LYS A 146 -19.37 -9.83 9.53
N GLY A 147 -18.57 -9.92 8.46
CA GLY A 147 -19.04 -10.12 7.10
C GLY A 147 -19.96 -9.01 6.58
N LYS A 148 -19.75 -7.75 7.00
CA LYS A 148 -20.68 -6.64 6.68
C LYS A 148 -19.96 -5.32 6.44
N LEU A 149 -20.64 -4.44 5.71
CA LEU A 149 -20.22 -3.06 5.52
C LEU A 149 -20.25 -2.27 6.84
N GLN A 150 -19.29 -1.38 7.01
CA GLN A 150 -19.21 -0.42 8.09
C GLN A 150 -18.70 0.93 7.57
N ASN A 151 -18.67 1.94 8.41
CA ASN A 151 -18.11 3.25 8.07
C ASN A 151 -16.79 3.47 8.82
N SER A 152 -15.89 4.18 8.17
CA SER A 152 -14.61 4.59 8.74
C SER A 152 -14.33 6.06 8.42
N VAL A 153 -13.35 6.63 9.10
CA VAL A 153 -12.90 8.01 8.87
C VAL A 153 -11.50 7.95 8.26
N VAL A 154 -11.27 8.73 7.22
CA VAL A 154 -9.96 8.89 6.59
C VAL A 154 -9.03 9.64 7.52
N LEU A 155 -7.90 9.04 7.87
CA LEU A 155 -6.89 9.59 8.78
C LEU A 155 -5.62 10.03 8.05
N GLU A 156 -5.34 9.46 6.86
CA GLU A 156 -4.21 9.82 6.03
C GLU A 156 -4.54 9.68 4.55
N VAL A 157 -4.09 10.64 3.75
CA VAL A 157 -4.13 10.61 2.28
C VAL A 157 -2.78 11.05 1.75
N VAL A 158 -2.23 10.28 0.79
CA VAL A 158 -0.96 10.60 0.12
C VAL A 158 -1.17 10.82 -1.37
N LYS A 159 -0.25 11.56 -1.99
CA LYS A 159 -0.23 11.85 -3.42
C LYS A 159 1.18 11.64 -3.97
N VAL A 160 1.33 10.86 -5.02
CA VAL A 160 2.62 10.43 -5.57
C VAL A 160 2.57 10.32 -7.09
N LEU A 161 3.71 10.38 -7.79
CA LEU A 161 3.83 10.10 -9.22
C LEU A 161 4.38 8.69 -9.43
N HIS A 162 3.67 7.84 -10.19
CA HIS A 162 4.06 6.45 -10.48
C HIS A 162 4.12 6.15 -11.98
N ASP A 163 5.02 5.27 -12.42
CA ASP A 163 5.17 4.80 -13.80
C ASP A 163 4.75 3.31 -13.97
N ASN A 164 4.41 2.65 -12.88
CA ASN A 164 3.99 1.24 -12.82
C ASN A 164 2.47 1.07 -12.72
N VAL A 165 1.68 1.99 -13.26
CA VAL A 165 0.23 1.94 -13.17
C VAL A 165 -0.34 0.92 -14.16
N VAL A 166 -1.28 0.12 -13.69
CA VAL A 166 -2.00 -0.92 -14.43
C VAL A 166 -3.49 -0.63 -14.38
N LYS A 167 -4.18 -0.86 -15.50
CA LYS A 167 -5.63 -0.80 -15.61
C LYS A 167 -6.19 -2.22 -15.58
N TYR A 168 -7.03 -2.49 -14.59
CA TYR A 168 -7.79 -3.71 -14.45
C TYR A 168 -9.23 -3.48 -14.91
N LYS A 169 -9.78 -4.42 -15.69
CA LYS A 169 -11.20 -4.47 -16.05
C LYS A 169 -11.87 -5.69 -15.46
N PHE A 170 -13.10 -5.51 -15.00
CA PHE A 170 -13.90 -6.57 -14.40
C PHE A 170 -15.13 -6.91 -15.28
N ASP A 171 -15.72 -8.08 -15.06
CA ASP A 171 -16.85 -8.63 -15.84
C ASP A 171 -18.17 -7.87 -15.63
N ASP A 172 -18.25 -7.00 -14.60
CA ASP A 172 -19.36 -6.06 -14.40
C ASP A 172 -19.15 -4.69 -15.10
N ASN A 173 -18.13 -4.55 -15.95
CA ASN A 173 -17.64 -3.33 -16.59
C ASN A 173 -16.98 -2.31 -15.65
N THR A 174 -16.73 -2.64 -14.39
CA THR A 174 -15.89 -1.81 -13.52
C THR A 174 -14.46 -1.77 -14.08
N GLU A 175 -13.80 -0.60 -13.99
CA GLU A 175 -12.39 -0.42 -14.30
C GLU A 175 -11.71 0.25 -13.09
N ILE A 176 -10.49 -0.17 -12.76
CA ILE A 176 -9.65 0.48 -11.76
C ILE A 176 -8.23 0.64 -12.29
N LYS A 177 -7.58 1.75 -11.97
CA LYS A 177 -6.17 2.02 -12.28
C LYS A 177 -5.42 2.19 -10.97
N ALA A 178 -4.47 1.30 -10.73
CA ALA A 178 -3.65 1.25 -9.55
C ALA A 178 -2.19 0.98 -9.92
N THR A 179 -1.26 1.21 -9.02
CA THR A 179 0.09 0.65 -9.14
C THR A 179 0.00 -0.88 -9.19
N ASP A 180 0.91 -1.55 -9.90
CA ASP A 180 0.86 -3.00 -10.12
C ASP A 180 1.04 -3.82 -8.84
N ASP A 181 1.57 -3.19 -7.80
CA ASP A 181 1.81 -3.74 -6.46
C ASP A 181 0.72 -3.38 -5.43
N HIS A 182 -0.34 -2.64 -5.83
CA HIS A 182 -1.42 -2.29 -4.90
C HIS A 182 -2.24 -3.54 -4.50
N PRO A 183 -2.41 -3.82 -3.18
CA PRO A 183 -3.04 -5.06 -2.74
C PRO A 183 -4.58 -5.01 -2.83
N PHE A 184 -5.14 -6.04 -3.44
CA PHE A 184 -6.57 -6.30 -3.54
C PHE A 184 -6.95 -7.53 -2.72
N TYR A 185 -8.18 -7.59 -2.24
CA TYR A 185 -8.71 -8.79 -1.60
C TYR A 185 -9.24 -9.78 -2.64
N VAL A 186 -8.43 -10.83 -2.92
CA VAL A 186 -8.78 -11.96 -3.80
C VAL A 186 -9.16 -13.15 -2.93
N ASN A 187 -10.43 -13.56 -2.98
CA ASN A 187 -10.95 -14.64 -2.12
C ASN A 187 -10.71 -14.43 -0.60
N GLY A 188 -10.61 -13.16 -0.16
CA GLY A 188 -10.38 -12.78 1.24
C GLY A 188 -8.92 -12.62 1.66
N GLU A 189 -7.96 -12.95 0.78
CA GLU A 189 -6.53 -12.77 0.98
C GLU A 189 -6.00 -11.59 0.14
N LEU A 190 -4.94 -10.93 0.60
CA LEU A 190 -4.30 -9.86 -0.16
C LEU A 190 -3.48 -10.44 -1.31
N LYS A 191 -3.60 -9.82 -2.48
CA LYS A 191 -2.84 -10.17 -3.69
C LYS A 191 -2.52 -8.94 -4.52
N ALA A 192 -1.28 -8.84 -4.98
CA ALA A 192 -0.80 -7.92 -6.00
C ALA A 192 0.32 -8.58 -6.84
N PRO A 193 0.38 -8.32 -8.15
CA PRO A 193 -0.67 -7.75 -9.00
C PRO A 193 -1.88 -8.68 -9.17
N LEU A 194 -3.03 -8.11 -9.57
CA LEU A 194 -4.14 -8.94 -10.02
C LEU A 194 -3.86 -9.56 -11.40
N GLU A 195 -4.39 -10.76 -11.60
CA GLU A 195 -4.32 -11.49 -12.86
C GLU A 195 -5.72 -11.74 -13.45
N VAL A 196 -5.78 -11.98 -14.77
CA VAL A 196 -7.04 -12.37 -15.41
C VAL A 196 -7.56 -13.66 -14.78
N GLY A 197 -8.78 -13.61 -14.29
CA GLY A 197 -9.42 -14.72 -13.59
C GLY A 197 -9.53 -14.52 -12.07
N ASP A 198 -8.79 -13.60 -11.47
CA ASP A 198 -8.94 -13.26 -10.05
C ASP A 198 -10.34 -12.77 -9.72
N ILE A 199 -10.83 -13.14 -8.56
CA ILE A 199 -12.17 -12.79 -8.06
C ILE A 199 -12.01 -11.88 -6.85
N VAL A 200 -12.57 -10.68 -6.96
CA VAL A 200 -12.58 -9.65 -5.91
C VAL A 200 -14.02 -9.33 -5.48
N GLN A 201 -14.18 -8.61 -4.39
CA GLN A 201 -15.49 -8.20 -3.88
C GLN A 201 -15.76 -6.72 -4.17
N ASN A 202 -17.00 -6.39 -4.56
CA ASN A 202 -17.43 -5.00 -4.74
C ASN A 202 -18.20 -4.45 -3.50
N ASP A 203 -18.57 -3.17 -3.54
CA ASP A 203 -19.23 -2.45 -2.45
C ASP A 203 -20.70 -2.84 -2.21
N ASP A 204 -21.27 -3.69 -3.07
CA ASP A 204 -22.55 -4.40 -2.86
C ASP A 204 -22.36 -5.82 -2.29
N LEU A 205 -21.11 -6.17 -1.95
CA LEU A 205 -20.67 -7.50 -1.48
C LEU A 205 -20.84 -8.62 -2.53
N ASN A 206 -20.99 -8.27 -3.80
CA ASN A 206 -20.97 -9.24 -4.89
C ASN A 206 -19.53 -9.51 -5.32
N THR A 207 -19.29 -10.69 -5.86
CA THR A 207 -18.01 -11.04 -6.46
C THR A 207 -17.97 -10.60 -7.92
N ILE A 208 -16.86 -10.02 -8.35
CA ILE A 208 -16.57 -9.65 -9.74
C ILE A 208 -15.22 -10.22 -10.14
N LYS A 209 -15.03 -10.49 -11.43
CA LYS A 209 -13.87 -11.19 -11.95
C LYS A 209 -13.04 -10.31 -12.87
N VAL A 210 -11.72 -10.34 -12.73
CA VAL A 210 -10.78 -9.66 -13.63
C VAL A 210 -10.84 -10.30 -15.03
N ILE A 211 -11.10 -9.50 -16.05
CA ILE A 211 -11.19 -9.94 -17.46
C ILE A 211 -10.07 -9.37 -18.34
N SER A 212 -9.45 -8.24 -17.97
CA SER A 212 -8.24 -7.75 -18.64
C SER A 212 -7.32 -7.01 -17.67
N VAL A 213 -6.02 -7.01 -18.00
CA VAL A 213 -4.94 -6.34 -17.29
C VAL A 213 -4.10 -5.61 -18.34
N ASP A 214 -4.12 -4.28 -18.34
CA ASP A 214 -3.45 -3.44 -19.33
C ASP A 214 -2.49 -2.47 -18.64
N LYS A 215 -1.20 -2.47 -19.00
CA LYS A 215 -0.23 -1.50 -18.51
C LYS A 215 -0.54 -0.10 -19.04
N ILE A 216 -0.34 0.93 -18.19
CA ILE A 216 -0.41 2.34 -18.57
C ILE A 216 1.02 2.88 -18.63
N ASP A 217 1.42 3.42 -19.79
CA ASP A 217 2.75 3.98 -19.97
C ASP A 217 2.85 5.43 -19.46
N GLY A 218 4.01 5.80 -18.93
CA GLY A 218 4.36 7.14 -18.50
C GLY A 218 4.03 7.43 -17.04
N LEU A 219 4.51 8.58 -16.56
CA LEU A 219 4.27 9.04 -15.19
C LEU A 219 2.82 9.47 -15.00
N VAL A 220 2.17 8.92 -13.99
CA VAL A 220 0.78 9.19 -13.64
C VAL A 220 0.70 9.67 -12.19
N GLU A 221 -0.03 10.78 -11.97
CA GLU A 221 -0.33 11.25 -10.63
C GLU A 221 -1.30 10.29 -9.93
N THR A 222 -0.90 9.77 -8.79
CA THR A 222 -1.62 8.76 -8.03
C THR A 222 -1.85 9.18 -6.57
N TYR A 223 -2.78 8.53 -5.91
CA TYR A 223 -3.24 8.83 -4.56
C TYR A 223 -3.52 7.55 -3.80
N ASN A 224 -3.30 7.56 -2.48
CA ASN A 224 -3.75 6.48 -1.60
C ASN A 224 -4.39 7.03 -0.33
N ILE A 225 -5.31 6.26 0.24
CA ILE A 225 -5.78 6.42 1.63
C ILE A 225 -4.96 5.42 2.45
N ASN A 226 -3.90 5.90 3.09
CA ASN A 226 -2.97 5.05 3.83
C ASN A 226 -3.52 4.60 5.18
N LYS A 227 -4.45 5.39 5.77
CA LYS A 227 -4.99 5.06 7.09
C LYS A 227 -6.45 5.41 7.22
N THR A 228 -7.21 4.47 7.78
CA THR A 228 -8.61 4.66 8.18
C THR A 228 -8.81 4.35 9.67
N SER A 229 -9.87 4.88 10.28
CA SER A 229 -10.14 4.66 11.71
C SER A 229 -10.62 3.26 12.05
N ASN A 230 -11.11 2.50 11.06
CA ASN A 230 -11.63 1.14 11.24
C ASN A 230 -11.61 0.37 9.93
N GLY A 231 -11.15 -0.88 9.94
CA GLY A 231 -11.39 -1.87 8.89
C GLY A 231 -10.28 -2.07 7.89
N ASN A 232 -9.21 -1.27 7.91
CA ASN A 232 -7.96 -1.43 7.13
C ASN A 232 -8.17 -1.68 5.63
N ASN A 233 -9.27 -1.16 5.11
CA ASN A 233 -9.69 -1.34 3.73
C ASN A 233 -10.72 -0.27 3.36
N TYR A 234 -10.95 -0.13 2.07
CA TYR A 234 -11.99 0.73 1.53
C TYR A 234 -12.41 0.27 0.13
N PHE A 235 -13.37 0.95 -0.50
CA PHE A 235 -13.80 0.64 -1.86
C PHE A 235 -13.32 1.71 -2.82
N ALA A 236 -12.44 1.31 -3.74
CA ALA A 236 -11.90 2.10 -4.83
C ALA A 236 -12.54 1.65 -6.16
N ASN A 237 -13.19 2.54 -6.89
CA ASN A 237 -14.06 2.22 -8.04
C ASN A 237 -14.98 1.01 -7.74
N ARG A 238 -15.53 0.99 -6.50
CA ARG A 238 -16.38 -0.06 -5.94
C ARG A 238 -15.66 -1.36 -5.56
N VAL A 239 -14.38 -1.55 -5.88
CA VAL A 239 -13.60 -2.75 -5.56
C VAL A 239 -13.00 -2.62 -4.16
N LEU A 240 -13.07 -3.71 -3.36
CA LEU A 240 -12.48 -3.77 -2.04
C LEU A 240 -10.95 -3.86 -2.12
N VAL A 241 -10.28 -2.91 -1.49
CA VAL A 241 -8.82 -2.77 -1.48
C VAL A 241 -8.31 -2.56 -0.06
N SER A 242 -7.03 -2.81 0.19
CA SER A 242 -6.37 -2.49 1.46
C SER A 242 -6.10 -0.97 1.55
N ASP A 243 -6.17 -0.41 2.76
CA ASP A 243 -5.76 0.96 3.07
C ASP A 243 -4.35 1.04 3.66
N GLU A 244 -3.62 -0.10 3.65
CA GLU A 244 -2.30 -0.23 4.26
C GLU A 244 -2.26 -0.06 5.80
N SER A 245 -3.38 0.21 6.47
CA SER A 245 -3.49 0.18 7.92
C SER A 245 -3.95 -1.18 8.43
N GLU A 246 -3.77 -1.47 9.72
CA GLU A 246 -3.98 -2.81 10.27
C GLU A 246 -5.34 -3.12 10.86
N THR A 247 -5.58 -4.45 11.01
CA THR A 247 -6.54 -5.00 11.99
C THR A 247 -5.86 -5.32 13.31
N GLU A 248 -6.54 -4.98 14.40
CA GLU A 248 -6.25 -5.48 15.74
C GLU A 248 -6.26 -7.00 15.82
#